data_640d50d788b6f0a858f307963cc1e9e7
#
_entry.id   640d50d788b6f0a858f307963cc1e9e7
#
_cell.length_a   1.000
_cell.length_b   1.000
_cell.length_c   1.000
_cell.angle_alpha   90.00
_cell.angle_beta   90.00
_cell.angle_gamma   90.00
#
_symmetry.space_group_name_H-M   'P 1'
#
loop_
_entity.id
_entity.type
_entity.pdbx_description
1 polymer ?
#
loop_
_entity_poly.entity_id
_entity_poly.type
_entity_poly.pdbx_seq_one_letter_code
_entity_poly.pdbx_strand_id
1 'polypeptide(L)'
;MANTRAFDENARAYDDWFEDHRSFYESELEAIKSLMPTTGHGIEIGVGTGRFAEPLGIKVGVDPSPAMRATARERGINAIDGIAEKLPIEPETFDYVLFVTTVCFLDSLNQAFSEAFRILKPKGLVVVGFIEKESILGRIYQQRKAESRFYREATFHTAGEIIRALKATGFTDFSFVQTLFSEEDETGAVQPMKAGYGDGAFVVVRAKKPESD
;
A
#
# COMPACT_ATOMS: atom_id res chain seq x y z
N MET A 1 -17.53 7.16 -5.90
CA MET A 1 -16.48 7.18 -6.94
C MET A 1 -15.21 7.68 -6.27
N ALA A 2 -14.08 6.99 -6.46
CA ALA A 2 -12.80 7.43 -5.90
C ALA A 2 -12.46 8.86 -6.34
N ASN A 3 -12.00 9.69 -5.41
CA ASN A 3 -11.56 11.05 -5.73
C ASN A 3 -10.11 11.01 -6.24
N THR A 4 -9.92 10.98 -7.55
CA THR A 4 -8.61 10.88 -8.20
C THR A 4 -7.99 12.22 -8.59
N ARG A 5 -8.74 13.32 -8.43
CA ARG A 5 -8.37 14.63 -8.99
C ARG A 5 -6.97 15.11 -8.59
N ALA A 6 -6.60 14.96 -7.30
CA ALA A 6 -5.29 15.38 -6.82
C ALA A 6 -4.15 14.61 -7.53
N PHE A 7 -4.37 13.33 -7.81
CA PHE A 7 -3.42 12.44 -8.47
C PHE A 7 -3.39 12.69 -9.98
N ASP A 8 -4.55 12.90 -10.62
CA ASP A 8 -4.63 13.19 -12.05
C ASP A 8 -3.95 14.52 -12.43
N GLU A 9 -4.13 15.54 -11.60
CA GLU A 9 -3.54 16.86 -11.84
C GLU A 9 -2.05 16.91 -11.47
N ASN A 10 -1.52 15.97 -10.68
CA ASN A 10 -0.19 16.07 -10.08
C ASN A 10 0.64 14.77 -10.14
N ALA A 11 0.39 13.89 -11.09
CA ALA A 11 1.07 12.59 -11.18
C ALA A 11 2.62 12.71 -11.19
N ARG A 12 3.15 13.73 -11.91
CA ARG A 12 4.59 14.00 -11.93
C ARG A 12 5.12 14.44 -10.57
N ALA A 13 4.45 15.38 -9.90
CA ALA A 13 4.88 15.85 -8.58
C ALA A 13 4.80 14.74 -7.51
N TYR A 14 3.85 13.80 -7.67
CA TYR A 14 3.79 12.59 -6.85
C TYR A 14 5.03 11.71 -7.07
N ASP A 15 5.43 11.56 -8.31
CA ASP A 15 6.57 10.73 -8.69
C ASP A 15 7.91 11.36 -8.27
N ASP A 16 8.04 12.68 -8.40
CA ASP A 16 9.22 13.45 -7.98
C ASP A 16 9.45 13.35 -6.46
N TRP A 17 8.38 13.22 -5.65
CA TRP A 17 8.47 13.07 -4.20
C TRP A 17 9.38 11.90 -3.77
N PHE A 18 9.34 10.78 -4.48
CA PHE A 18 10.16 9.60 -4.18
C PHE A 18 11.65 9.82 -4.43
N GLU A 19 12.01 10.71 -5.36
CA GLU A 19 13.40 11.11 -5.58
C GLU A 19 13.86 12.07 -4.49
N ASP A 20 13.01 13.03 -4.11
CA ASP A 20 13.31 14.02 -3.06
C ASP A 20 13.40 13.39 -1.66
N HIS A 21 12.72 12.26 -1.42
CA HIS A 21 12.67 11.53 -0.13
C HIS A 21 13.16 10.09 -0.29
N ARG A 22 14.26 9.92 -0.99
CA ARG A 22 14.74 8.62 -1.42
C ARG A 22 14.99 7.63 -0.28
N SER A 23 15.57 8.07 0.83
CA SER A 23 15.85 7.20 1.98
C SER A 23 14.57 6.70 2.66
N PHE A 24 13.52 7.51 2.70
CA PHE A 24 12.20 7.09 3.20
C PHE A 24 11.61 6.04 2.28
N TYR A 25 11.57 6.32 0.98
CA TYR A 25 11.10 5.37 -0.02
C TYR A 25 11.85 4.03 0.02
N GLU A 26 13.18 4.07 0.07
CA GLU A 26 14.01 2.86 0.16
C GLU A 26 13.74 2.10 1.47
N SER A 27 13.52 2.78 2.58
CA SER A 27 13.15 2.18 3.87
C SER A 27 11.79 1.46 3.80
N GLU A 28 10.79 2.11 3.20
CA GLU A 28 9.47 1.53 2.97
C GLU A 28 9.54 0.30 2.05
N LEU A 29 10.29 0.42 0.94
CA LEU A 29 10.48 -0.65 -0.02
C LEU A 29 11.14 -1.89 0.61
N GLU A 30 12.20 -1.71 1.40
CA GLU A 30 12.87 -2.81 2.10
C GLU A 30 11.96 -3.45 3.17
N ALA A 31 11.16 -2.66 3.89
CA ALA A 31 10.18 -3.18 4.83
C ALA A 31 9.12 -4.04 4.12
N ILE A 32 8.61 -3.59 2.98
CA ILE A 32 7.66 -4.35 2.16
C ILE A 32 8.30 -5.66 1.67
N LYS A 33 9.50 -5.57 1.06
CA LYS A 33 10.24 -6.75 0.55
C LYS A 33 10.42 -7.82 1.62
N SER A 34 10.66 -7.43 2.88
CA SER A 34 10.91 -8.37 3.97
C SER A 34 9.72 -9.29 4.26
N LEU A 35 8.50 -8.88 3.92
CA LEU A 35 7.26 -9.65 4.11
C LEU A 35 6.65 -10.16 2.80
N MET A 36 7.19 -9.78 1.64
CA MET A 36 6.72 -10.27 0.35
C MET A 36 7.12 -11.74 0.13
N PRO A 37 6.30 -12.52 -0.59
CA PRO A 37 6.73 -13.83 -1.07
C PRO A 37 7.84 -13.68 -2.12
N THR A 38 8.76 -14.62 -2.16
CA THR A 38 9.88 -14.63 -3.10
C THR A 38 9.49 -15.07 -4.51
N THR A 39 8.32 -15.67 -4.67
CA THR A 39 7.79 -16.19 -5.95
C THR A 39 6.28 -16.01 -5.98
N GLY A 40 5.70 -16.12 -7.18
CA GLY A 40 4.25 -16.06 -7.38
C GLY A 40 3.83 -14.91 -8.29
N HIS A 41 2.56 -14.92 -8.68
CA HIS A 41 1.92 -13.91 -9.50
C HIS A 41 1.19 -12.92 -8.59
N GLY A 42 1.66 -11.69 -8.53
CA GLY A 42 1.13 -10.65 -7.66
C GLY A 42 0.45 -9.51 -8.40
N ILE A 43 -0.33 -8.75 -7.65
CA ILE A 43 -0.99 -7.52 -8.08
C ILE A 43 -0.84 -6.44 -7.01
N GLU A 44 -0.65 -5.18 -7.43
CA GLU A 44 -0.71 -4.02 -6.54
C GLU A 44 -2.03 -3.28 -6.73
N ILE A 45 -2.76 -3.04 -5.65
CA ILE A 45 -4.02 -2.28 -5.62
C ILE A 45 -3.73 -0.85 -5.15
N GLY A 46 -4.13 0.13 -5.97
CA GLY A 46 -3.68 1.50 -5.86
C GLY A 46 -2.23 1.64 -6.33
N VAL A 47 -1.93 1.08 -7.51
CA VAL A 47 -0.55 0.99 -8.03
C VAL A 47 0.09 2.35 -8.30
N GLY A 48 -0.70 3.42 -8.37
CA GLY A 48 -0.21 4.77 -8.63
C GLY A 48 0.64 4.82 -9.89
N THR A 49 1.82 5.42 -9.78
CA THR A 49 2.81 5.48 -10.87
C THR A 49 3.66 4.21 -11.00
N GLY A 50 3.45 3.20 -10.15
CA GLY A 50 4.19 1.93 -10.18
C GLY A 50 5.51 1.92 -9.42
N ARG A 51 5.74 2.90 -8.54
CA ARG A 51 6.99 3.04 -7.78
C ARG A 51 7.32 1.84 -6.90
N PHE A 52 6.32 1.15 -6.38
CA PHE A 52 6.54 -0.06 -5.60
C PHE A 52 6.43 -1.32 -6.46
N ALA A 53 5.47 -1.39 -7.39
CA ALA A 53 5.29 -2.55 -8.26
C ALA A 53 6.56 -2.88 -9.07
N GLU A 54 7.19 -1.87 -9.70
CA GLU A 54 8.34 -2.07 -10.58
C GLU A 54 9.52 -2.76 -9.88
N PRO A 55 10.10 -2.24 -8.77
CA PRO A 55 11.24 -2.86 -8.09
C PRO A 55 10.88 -4.17 -7.36
N LEU A 56 9.59 -4.40 -7.07
CA LEU A 56 9.08 -5.65 -6.51
C LEU A 56 8.76 -6.70 -7.58
N GLY A 57 8.93 -6.38 -8.87
CA GLY A 57 8.68 -7.30 -9.98
C GLY A 57 7.21 -7.57 -10.25
N ILE A 58 6.28 -6.81 -9.66
CA ILE A 58 4.84 -6.91 -9.89
C ILE A 58 4.53 -6.32 -11.27
N LYS A 59 3.82 -7.08 -12.10
CA LYS A 59 3.52 -6.71 -13.48
C LYS A 59 2.08 -6.29 -13.71
N VAL A 60 1.22 -6.42 -12.71
CA VAL A 60 -0.21 -6.07 -12.79
C VAL A 60 -0.55 -5.13 -11.66
N GLY A 61 -1.30 -4.07 -11.95
CA GLY A 61 -1.78 -3.14 -10.93
C GLY A 61 -3.18 -2.60 -11.25
N VAL A 62 -3.89 -2.14 -10.24
CA VAL A 62 -5.18 -1.46 -10.38
C VAL A 62 -5.07 -0.07 -9.79
N ASP A 63 -5.55 0.95 -10.50
CA ASP A 63 -5.64 2.32 -10.01
C ASP A 63 -6.81 3.04 -10.69
N PRO A 64 -7.60 3.87 -9.97
CA PRO A 64 -8.69 4.63 -10.60
C PRO A 64 -8.20 5.84 -11.40
N SER A 65 -6.99 6.39 -11.15
CA SER A 65 -6.46 7.57 -11.83
C SER A 65 -5.88 7.23 -13.21
N PRO A 66 -6.43 7.77 -14.30
CA PRO A 66 -5.86 7.57 -15.64
C PRO A 66 -4.43 8.11 -15.78
N ALA A 67 -4.07 9.21 -15.12
CA ALA A 67 -2.73 9.78 -15.18
C ALA A 67 -1.71 8.85 -14.46
N MET A 68 -2.06 8.31 -13.30
CA MET A 68 -1.24 7.34 -12.59
C MET A 68 -1.01 6.08 -13.43
N ARG A 69 -2.09 5.50 -13.99
CA ARG A 69 -1.99 4.33 -14.85
C ARG A 69 -1.12 4.56 -16.09
N ALA A 70 -1.15 5.75 -16.67
CA ALA A 70 -0.29 6.07 -17.82
C ALA A 70 1.19 5.94 -17.44
N THR A 71 1.61 6.55 -16.33
CA THR A 71 2.99 6.46 -15.84
C THR A 71 3.39 5.04 -15.43
N ALA A 72 2.48 4.29 -14.77
CA ALA A 72 2.73 2.89 -14.43
C ALA A 72 2.97 2.01 -15.68
N ARG A 73 2.24 2.27 -16.77
CA ARG A 73 2.45 1.56 -18.04
C ARG A 73 3.79 1.87 -18.69
N GLU A 74 4.30 3.08 -18.55
CA GLU A 74 5.66 3.45 -19.00
C GLU A 74 6.73 2.64 -18.25
N ARG A 75 6.46 2.22 -17.00
CA ARG A 75 7.28 1.31 -16.21
C ARG A 75 7.05 -0.18 -16.50
N GLY A 76 6.26 -0.50 -17.52
CA GLY A 76 6.00 -1.87 -17.94
C GLY A 76 5.00 -2.62 -17.07
N ILE A 77 4.14 -1.91 -16.35
CA ILE A 77 3.08 -2.48 -15.51
C ILE A 77 1.77 -2.48 -16.31
N ASN A 78 1.08 -3.61 -16.36
CA ASN A 78 -0.29 -3.68 -16.88
C ASN A 78 -1.25 -3.03 -15.85
N ALA A 79 -1.40 -1.71 -15.93
CA ALA A 79 -2.25 -0.93 -15.04
C ALA A 79 -3.70 -0.90 -15.54
N ILE A 80 -4.61 -1.49 -14.76
CA ILE A 80 -6.02 -1.69 -15.05
C ILE A 80 -6.85 -0.59 -14.36
N ASP A 81 -7.92 -0.13 -14.98
CA ASP A 81 -8.87 0.80 -14.37
C ASP A 81 -9.74 0.09 -13.35
N GLY A 82 -9.84 0.64 -12.14
CA GLY A 82 -10.68 0.07 -11.09
C GLY A 82 -10.44 0.68 -9.73
N ILE A 83 -11.34 0.36 -8.80
CA ILE A 83 -11.23 0.74 -7.38
C ILE A 83 -11.05 -0.51 -6.53
N ALA A 84 -10.42 -0.34 -5.38
CA ALA A 84 -10.10 -1.45 -4.47
C ALA A 84 -11.34 -2.19 -3.95
N GLU A 85 -12.46 -1.48 -3.78
CA GLU A 85 -13.73 -2.00 -3.29
C GLU A 85 -14.53 -2.80 -4.33
N LYS A 86 -14.10 -2.76 -5.60
CA LYS A 86 -14.72 -3.50 -6.71
C LYS A 86 -13.69 -3.74 -7.81
N LEU A 87 -12.91 -4.79 -7.66
CA LEU A 87 -11.84 -5.11 -8.58
C LEU A 87 -12.36 -5.80 -9.86
N PRO A 88 -11.93 -5.34 -11.06
CA PRO A 88 -12.28 -5.99 -12.33
C PRO A 88 -11.39 -7.23 -12.58
N ILE A 89 -11.28 -8.08 -11.60
CA ILE A 89 -10.38 -9.25 -11.55
C ILE A 89 -11.20 -10.47 -11.18
N GLU A 90 -10.95 -11.60 -11.84
CA GLU A 90 -11.57 -12.87 -11.53
C GLU A 90 -11.13 -13.40 -10.14
N PRO A 91 -11.97 -14.19 -9.46
CA PRO A 91 -11.59 -14.83 -8.20
C PRO A 91 -10.33 -15.72 -8.35
N GLU A 92 -9.59 -15.88 -7.28
CA GLU A 92 -8.47 -16.84 -7.16
C GLU A 92 -7.41 -16.74 -8.28
N THR A 93 -7.12 -15.50 -8.70
CA THR A 93 -6.18 -15.23 -9.81
C THR A 93 -4.76 -15.07 -9.32
N PHE A 94 -4.56 -14.43 -8.15
CA PHE A 94 -3.24 -14.02 -7.68
C PHE A 94 -2.75 -14.81 -6.47
N ASP A 95 -1.43 -14.99 -6.41
CA ASP A 95 -0.77 -15.61 -5.26
C ASP A 95 -0.56 -14.61 -4.12
N TYR A 96 -0.45 -13.32 -4.45
CA TYR A 96 -0.39 -12.24 -3.45
C TYR A 96 -0.98 -10.92 -3.98
N VAL A 97 -1.47 -10.12 -3.04
CA VAL A 97 -2.00 -8.76 -3.25
C VAL A 97 -1.21 -7.80 -2.38
N LEU A 98 -0.76 -6.69 -2.98
CA LEU A 98 -0.06 -5.61 -2.30
C LEU A 98 -0.93 -4.35 -2.26
N PHE A 99 -0.94 -3.66 -1.13
CA PHE A 99 -1.40 -2.29 -0.95
C PHE A 99 -0.26 -1.47 -0.34
N VAL A 100 0.12 -0.34 -0.94
CA VAL A 100 1.10 0.58 -0.36
C VAL A 100 0.53 1.99 -0.31
N THR A 101 0.42 2.57 0.88
CA THR A 101 -0.14 3.90 1.14
C THR A 101 -1.51 4.15 0.49
N THR A 102 -2.22 3.10 0.13
CA THR A 102 -3.53 3.13 -0.56
C THR A 102 -4.68 3.11 0.43
N VAL A 103 -4.53 2.41 1.56
CA VAL A 103 -5.62 2.19 2.52
C VAL A 103 -6.22 3.47 3.11
N CYS A 104 -5.46 4.56 3.11
CA CYS A 104 -5.94 5.86 3.58
C CYS A 104 -6.87 6.57 2.59
N PHE A 105 -7.00 6.08 1.36
CA PHE A 105 -7.88 6.63 0.32
C PHE A 105 -9.11 5.78 0.03
N LEU A 106 -9.29 4.67 0.74
CA LEU A 106 -10.41 3.76 0.55
C LEU A 106 -11.68 4.29 1.21
N ASP A 107 -12.81 4.14 0.53
CA ASP A 107 -14.14 4.40 1.10
C ASP A 107 -14.50 3.32 2.16
N SER A 108 -14.02 2.08 1.97
CA SER A 108 -14.27 0.96 2.88
C SER A 108 -13.14 -0.06 2.92
N LEU A 109 -12.39 -0.11 4.04
CA LEU A 109 -11.39 -1.16 4.28
C LEU A 109 -11.96 -2.58 4.12
N ASN A 110 -13.15 -2.81 4.69
CA ASN A 110 -13.77 -4.15 4.67
C ASN A 110 -14.10 -4.60 3.25
N GLN A 111 -14.62 -3.71 2.39
CA GLN A 111 -14.93 -4.04 1.00
C GLN A 111 -13.65 -4.30 0.21
N ALA A 112 -12.64 -3.43 0.35
CA ALA A 112 -11.36 -3.59 -0.34
C ALA A 112 -10.65 -4.89 0.06
N PHE A 113 -10.62 -5.22 1.35
CA PHE A 113 -10.02 -6.47 1.81
C PHE A 113 -10.84 -7.70 1.43
N SER A 114 -12.17 -7.58 1.34
CA SER A 114 -13.02 -8.66 0.80
C SER A 114 -12.73 -8.92 -0.68
N GLU A 115 -12.52 -7.88 -1.48
CA GLU A 115 -12.10 -8.03 -2.87
C GLU A 115 -10.69 -8.62 -2.98
N ALA A 116 -9.73 -8.17 -2.16
CA ALA A 116 -8.40 -8.78 -2.09
C ALA A 116 -8.48 -10.27 -1.72
N PHE A 117 -9.32 -10.62 -0.75
CA PHE A 117 -9.55 -12.01 -0.37
C PHE A 117 -10.16 -12.84 -1.50
N ARG A 118 -11.11 -12.26 -2.24
CA ARG A 118 -11.77 -12.92 -3.38
C ARG A 118 -10.79 -13.25 -4.50
N ILE A 119 -9.92 -12.30 -4.88
CA ILE A 119 -8.97 -12.47 -5.99
C ILE A 119 -7.73 -13.28 -5.63
N LEU A 120 -7.45 -13.47 -4.34
CA LEU A 120 -6.37 -14.32 -3.87
C LEU A 120 -6.75 -15.81 -4.00
N LYS A 121 -5.80 -16.60 -4.49
CA LYS A 121 -5.86 -18.07 -4.41
C LYS A 121 -5.89 -18.53 -2.95
N PRO A 122 -6.36 -19.76 -2.65
CA PRO A 122 -6.14 -20.39 -1.35
C PRO A 122 -4.65 -20.34 -0.97
N LYS A 123 -4.35 -20.07 0.30
CA LYS A 123 -2.99 -19.82 0.83
C LYS A 123 -2.30 -18.54 0.33
N GLY A 124 -2.95 -17.74 -0.51
CA GLY A 124 -2.42 -16.46 -0.99
C GLY A 124 -2.21 -15.46 0.14
N LEU A 125 -1.39 -14.47 -0.13
CA LEU A 125 -0.95 -13.48 0.86
C LEU A 125 -1.50 -12.08 0.52
N VAL A 126 -1.94 -11.36 1.54
CA VAL A 126 -2.11 -9.91 1.45
C VAL A 126 -0.96 -9.23 2.20
N VAL A 127 -0.37 -8.21 1.59
CA VAL A 127 0.65 -7.34 2.19
C VAL A 127 0.15 -5.91 2.13
N VAL A 128 0.13 -5.22 3.26
CA VAL A 128 -0.37 -3.84 3.37
C VAL A 128 0.68 -2.98 4.06
N GLY A 129 1.28 -2.03 3.32
CA GLY A 129 2.17 -1.01 3.83
C GLY A 129 1.42 0.32 4.00
N PHE A 130 1.51 0.95 5.16
CA PHE A 130 0.77 2.18 5.46
C PHE A 130 1.47 3.03 6.52
N ILE A 131 1.16 4.34 6.52
CA ILE A 131 1.55 5.26 7.58
C ILE A 131 0.61 5.05 8.78
N GLU A 132 1.20 4.68 9.91
CA GLU A 132 0.48 4.43 11.16
C GLU A 132 -0.05 5.76 11.73
N LYS A 133 -1.36 5.80 11.97
CA LYS A 133 -2.12 7.01 12.36
C LYS A 133 -1.58 7.69 13.62
N GLU A 134 -1.22 6.92 14.64
CA GLU A 134 -0.79 7.43 15.95
C GLU A 134 0.72 7.62 16.05
N SER A 135 1.48 7.28 15.00
CA SER A 135 2.90 7.57 14.91
C SER A 135 3.16 9.09 14.87
N ILE A 136 4.39 9.49 15.11
CA ILE A 136 4.78 10.91 15.05
C ILE A 136 4.48 11.45 13.64
N LEU A 137 4.95 10.76 12.60
CA LEU A 137 4.73 11.18 11.20
C LEU A 137 3.23 11.15 10.82
N GLY A 138 2.48 10.14 11.28
CA GLY A 138 1.03 10.07 11.07
C GLY A 138 0.28 11.24 11.68
N ARG A 139 0.67 11.69 12.87
CA ARG A 139 0.10 12.89 13.51
C ARG A 139 0.46 14.16 12.75
N ILE A 140 1.69 14.30 12.27
CA ILE A 140 2.11 15.44 11.44
C ILE A 140 1.28 15.50 10.17
N TYR A 141 1.11 14.39 9.47
CA TYR A 141 0.30 14.34 8.24
C TYR A 141 -1.16 14.71 8.50
N GLN A 142 -1.74 14.25 9.62
CA GLN A 142 -3.11 14.63 9.99
C GLN A 142 -3.24 16.13 10.31
N GLN A 143 -2.26 16.71 11.03
CA GLN A 143 -2.26 18.14 11.36
C GLN A 143 -2.13 19.02 10.12
N ARG A 144 -1.30 18.61 9.15
CA ARG A 144 -1.05 19.35 7.90
C ARG A 144 -1.94 18.90 6.74
N LYS A 145 -2.92 18.05 7.00
CA LYS A 145 -3.79 17.45 5.99
C LYS A 145 -4.43 18.46 5.06
N ALA A 146 -4.94 19.59 5.59
CA ALA A 146 -5.59 20.64 4.81
C ALA A 146 -4.64 21.32 3.81
N GLU A 147 -3.35 21.35 4.10
CA GLU A 147 -2.30 21.94 3.26
C GLU A 147 -1.73 20.93 2.26
N SER A 148 -1.94 19.63 2.52
CA SER A 148 -1.41 18.57 1.67
C SER A 148 -2.15 18.50 0.34
N ARG A 149 -1.38 18.42 -0.73
CA ARG A 149 -1.89 18.22 -2.09
C ARG A 149 -2.55 16.86 -2.25
N PHE A 150 -1.95 15.79 -1.68
CA PHE A 150 -2.38 14.41 -1.84
C PHE A 150 -3.23 13.91 -0.68
N TYR A 151 -2.85 14.24 0.56
CA TYR A 151 -3.50 13.68 1.76
C TYR A 151 -4.73 14.46 2.26
N ARG A 152 -5.18 15.51 1.56
CA ARG A 152 -6.34 16.33 1.97
C ARG A 152 -7.58 15.48 2.25
N GLU A 153 -7.83 14.46 1.43
CA GLU A 153 -8.99 13.56 1.55
C GLU A 153 -8.64 12.23 2.26
N ALA A 154 -7.37 12.02 2.66
CA ALA A 154 -6.94 10.77 3.25
C ALA A 154 -7.56 10.53 4.63
N THR A 155 -7.88 9.30 4.97
CA THR A 155 -8.25 8.84 6.31
C THR A 155 -7.17 7.89 6.81
N PHE A 156 -6.32 8.35 7.73
CA PHE A 156 -5.28 7.51 8.31
C PHE A 156 -5.88 6.48 9.27
N HIS A 157 -5.30 5.30 9.29
CA HIS A 157 -5.72 4.18 10.11
C HIS A 157 -4.62 3.74 11.08
N THR A 158 -5.05 3.22 12.23
CA THR A 158 -4.14 2.53 13.15
C THR A 158 -3.89 1.10 12.68
N ALA A 159 -2.76 0.52 13.09
CA ALA A 159 -2.48 -0.91 12.85
C ALA A 159 -3.62 -1.80 13.38
N GLY A 160 -4.20 -1.44 14.53
CA GLY A 160 -5.33 -2.16 15.11
C GLY A 160 -6.60 -2.13 14.23
N GLU A 161 -6.88 -1.02 13.53
CA GLU A 161 -8.00 -0.92 12.58
C GLU A 161 -7.78 -1.79 11.35
N ILE A 162 -6.59 -1.75 10.76
CA ILE A 162 -6.21 -2.60 9.61
C ILE A 162 -6.30 -4.09 9.99
N ILE A 163 -5.74 -4.49 11.13
CA ILE A 163 -5.77 -5.88 11.60
C ILE A 163 -7.22 -6.36 11.81
N ARG A 164 -8.07 -5.53 12.43
CA ARG A 164 -9.50 -5.89 12.63
C ARG A 164 -10.22 -6.09 11.31
N ALA A 165 -10.02 -5.21 10.33
CA ALA A 165 -10.63 -5.32 9.02
C ALA A 165 -10.16 -6.59 8.26
N LEU A 166 -8.86 -6.88 8.28
CA LEU A 166 -8.31 -8.11 7.70
C LEU A 166 -8.85 -9.38 8.38
N LYS A 167 -8.92 -9.40 9.72
CA LYS A 167 -9.50 -10.53 10.47
C LYS A 167 -10.98 -10.72 10.17
N ALA A 168 -11.75 -9.63 10.09
CA ALA A 168 -13.18 -9.68 9.77
C ALA A 168 -13.44 -10.25 8.37
N THR A 169 -12.48 -10.12 7.45
CA THR A 169 -12.53 -10.71 6.09
C THR A 169 -12.15 -12.19 6.07
N GLY A 170 -11.50 -12.72 7.11
CA GLY A 170 -11.08 -14.12 7.21
C GLY A 170 -9.58 -14.37 7.03
N PHE A 171 -8.77 -13.33 6.93
CA PHE A 171 -7.31 -13.48 6.91
C PHE A 171 -6.75 -13.96 8.26
N THR A 172 -5.70 -14.77 8.20
CA THR A 172 -4.99 -15.39 9.35
C THR A 172 -3.47 -15.23 9.22
N ASP A 173 -2.68 -15.79 10.12
CA ASP A 173 -1.22 -15.87 10.06
C ASP A 173 -0.54 -14.50 9.85
N PHE A 174 -0.76 -13.59 10.79
CA PHE A 174 -0.26 -12.22 10.72
C PHE A 174 1.24 -12.11 11.05
N SER A 175 1.97 -11.36 10.23
CA SER A 175 3.35 -10.92 10.48
C SER A 175 3.44 -9.43 10.30
N PHE A 176 4.34 -8.77 11.05
CA PHE A 176 4.47 -7.32 11.06
C PHE A 176 5.93 -6.89 11.03
N VAL A 177 6.20 -5.81 10.32
CA VAL A 177 7.46 -5.08 10.37
C VAL A 177 7.16 -3.58 10.34
N GLN A 178 8.03 -2.79 10.93
CA GLN A 178 7.92 -1.34 10.97
C GLN A 178 9.26 -0.68 10.69
N THR A 179 9.21 0.53 10.15
CA THR A 179 10.35 1.40 9.86
C THR A 179 9.95 2.87 9.99
N LEU A 180 10.81 3.79 9.64
CA LEU A 180 10.65 5.23 9.79
C LEU A 180 10.43 5.63 11.25
N PHE A 181 11.54 5.56 12.02
CA PHE A 181 11.56 5.91 13.44
C PHE A 181 11.92 7.37 13.71
N SER A 182 12.43 8.09 12.71
CA SER A 182 12.73 9.53 12.76
C SER A 182 11.88 10.30 11.76
N GLU A 183 11.61 11.57 12.09
CA GLU A 183 10.78 12.48 11.29
C GLU A 183 11.53 13.06 10.09
N GLU A 184 12.86 13.13 10.17
CA GLU A 184 13.71 13.77 9.19
C GLU A 184 14.68 12.77 8.57
N ASP A 185 14.94 12.97 7.30
CA ASP A 185 15.97 12.28 6.54
C ASP A 185 17.35 12.91 6.79
N GLU A 186 17.69 13.11 8.07
CA GLU A 186 18.92 13.83 8.47
C GLU A 186 20.20 13.17 7.95
N THR A 187 20.15 11.88 7.65
CA THR A 187 21.34 11.12 7.25
C THR A 187 21.35 10.70 5.79
N GLY A 188 20.24 10.83 5.08
CA GLY A 188 20.07 10.26 3.74
C GLY A 188 20.20 8.73 3.69
N ALA A 189 20.14 8.06 4.84
CA ALA A 189 20.33 6.61 4.96
C ALA A 189 19.02 5.87 5.12
N VAL A 190 18.95 4.66 4.58
CA VAL A 190 17.83 3.74 4.81
C VAL A 190 17.70 3.46 6.30
N GLN A 191 16.50 3.66 6.84
CA GLN A 191 16.22 3.46 8.25
C GLN A 191 16.08 1.96 8.60
N PRO A 192 16.43 1.56 9.83
CA PRO A 192 16.34 0.16 10.23
C PRO A 192 14.90 -0.35 10.24
N MET A 193 14.74 -1.66 10.14
CA MET A 193 13.47 -2.35 10.34
C MET A 193 13.42 -3.04 11.69
N LYS A 194 12.24 -3.10 12.30
CA LYS A 194 11.96 -3.89 13.52
C LYS A 194 10.69 -4.72 13.31
N ALA A 195 10.67 -5.89 13.92
CA ALA A 195 9.44 -6.70 13.99
C ALA A 195 8.37 -5.99 14.83
N GLY A 196 7.09 -6.22 14.51
CA GLY A 196 5.96 -5.62 15.21
C GLY A 196 5.51 -4.28 14.63
N TYR A 197 4.78 -3.52 15.45
CA TYR A 197 4.24 -2.18 15.15
C TYR A 197 4.11 -1.38 16.44
N GLY A 198 3.93 -0.06 16.34
CA GLY A 198 3.70 0.84 17.49
C GLY A 198 4.78 1.89 17.72
N ASP A 199 5.99 1.70 17.17
CA ASP A 199 7.10 2.65 17.30
C ASP A 199 7.39 3.38 15.98
N GLY A 200 7.43 2.62 14.85
CA GLY A 200 7.74 3.15 13.53
C GLY A 200 6.53 3.78 12.85
N ALA A 201 6.79 4.76 11.99
CA ALA A 201 5.74 5.47 11.28
C ALA A 201 5.19 4.72 10.07
N PHE A 202 5.99 3.89 9.41
CA PHE A 202 5.54 3.02 8.35
C PHE A 202 5.46 1.58 8.85
N VAL A 203 4.26 1.00 8.76
CA VAL A 203 3.98 -0.37 9.19
C VAL A 203 3.60 -1.21 7.99
N VAL A 204 4.18 -2.39 7.89
CA VAL A 204 3.80 -3.42 6.93
C VAL A 204 3.18 -4.59 7.69
N VAL A 205 1.99 -4.98 7.28
CA VAL A 205 1.32 -6.20 7.74
C VAL A 205 1.22 -7.18 6.58
N ARG A 206 1.56 -8.43 6.84
CA ARG A 206 1.26 -9.57 5.98
C ARG A 206 0.26 -10.47 6.67
N ALA A 207 -0.74 -10.92 5.92
CA ALA A 207 -1.68 -11.93 6.39
C ALA A 207 -1.98 -12.95 5.27
N LYS A 208 -2.53 -14.10 5.64
CA LYS A 208 -2.73 -15.23 4.74
C LYS A 208 -4.22 -15.54 4.57
N LYS A 209 -4.65 -15.80 3.34
CA LYS A 209 -5.94 -16.44 3.06
C LYS A 209 -5.83 -17.92 3.45
N PRO A 210 -6.71 -18.46 4.31
CA PRO A 210 -6.71 -19.89 4.65
C PRO A 210 -6.84 -20.78 3.40
N GLU A 211 -6.54 -22.05 3.56
CA GLU A 211 -6.94 -23.09 2.59
C GLU A 211 -8.46 -23.21 2.61
N SER A 212 -9.08 -23.36 1.45
CA SER A 212 -10.50 -23.69 1.39
C SER A 212 -10.70 -25.13 1.87
N ASP A 213 -11.60 -25.33 2.82
CA ASP A 213 -11.99 -26.67 3.28
C ASP A 213 -12.63 -27.49 2.15
#